data_9f5c170859680ace5fed8906e31cbb96
#
_entry.id   9f5c170859680ace5fed8906e31cbb96
#
_cell.length_a   1.000
_cell.length_b   1.000
_cell.length_c   1.000
_cell.angle_alpha   90.00
_cell.angle_beta   90.00
_cell.angle_gamma   90.00
#
_symmetry.space_group_name_H-M   'P 1'
#
loop_
_entity.id
_entity.type
_entity.pdbx_description
1 polymer ?
#
loop_
_entity_poly.entity_id
_entity_poly.type
_entity_poly.pdbx_seq_one_letter_code
_entity_poly.pdbx_strand_id
1 'polypeptide(L)'
;MKNIIIAFFLMLAPVGVTAQYQKAQEKAPLVNVPLENFASQQKVLFNFGWKFQLVTNENKNTDFASPVLDDSSWRTLDLPHDFQFEQPWTENGGGARGFKPMCEGWYRKSFPTDPSWKGKRVVLDFGGIIYLGDVYLNGTKIAST
;
A
#
# COMPACT_ATOMS: atom_id res chain seq x y z
N MET A 1 -13.96 -13.29 -4.76
CA MET A 1 -12.58 -12.97 -4.31
C MET A 1 -12.51 -11.47 -4.07
N LYS A 2 -11.77 -11.04 -3.07
CA LYS A 2 -11.48 -9.62 -2.84
C LYS A 2 -10.04 -9.32 -3.21
N ASN A 3 -9.81 -8.17 -3.85
CA ASN A 3 -8.49 -7.76 -4.29
C ASN A 3 -8.04 -6.59 -3.43
N ILE A 4 -6.84 -6.69 -2.86
CA ILE A 4 -6.15 -5.56 -2.25
C ILE A 4 -5.08 -5.09 -3.21
N ILE A 5 -5.08 -3.80 -3.44
CA ILE A 5 -4.15 -3.13 -4.32
C ILE A 5 -3.50 -2.01 -3.51
N ILE A 6 -2.19 -1.95 -3.51
CA ILE A 6 -1.42 -0.93 -2.81
C ILE A 6 -0.55 -0.20 -3.83
N ALA A 7 -0.74 1.10 -3.90
CA ALA A 7 0.12 1.99 -4.68
C ALA A 7 1.09 2.70 -3.75
N PHE A 8 2.36 2.72 -4.12
CA PHE A 8 3.38 3.49 -3.43
C PHE A 8 3.85 4.62 -4.34
N PHE A 9 3.65 5.85 -3.87
CA PHE A 9 4.11 7.06 -4.54
C PHE A 9 5.29 7.65 -3.79
N LEU A 10 6.38 7.87 -4.48
CA LEU A 10 7.48 8.66 -3.97
C LEU A 10 7.39 10.07 -4.60
N MET A 11 6.54 10.94 -4.03
CA MET A 11 6.47 12.35 -4.42
C MET A 11 7.20 13.24 -3.42
N LEU A 12 7.96 14.21 -3.93
CA LEU A 12 8.37 15.38 -3.16
C LEU A 12 7.13 16.27 -2.96
N ALA A 13 6.54 16.26 -1.76
CA ALA A 13 5.51 17.23 -1.44
C ALA A 13 6.13 18.64 -1.38
N PRO A 14 5.52 19.65 -2.01
CA PRO A 14 5.91 21.03 -1.77
C PRO A 14 5.69 21.38 -0.29
N VAL A 15 6.57 22.23 0.25
CA VAL A 15 6.68 22.59 1.68
C VAL A 15 5.37 23.07 2.33
N GLY A 16 4.32 23.33 1.55
CA GLY A 16 3.00 23.76 2.06
C GLY A 16 2.06 22.63 2.48
N VAL A 17 2.37 21.37 2.17
CA VAL A 17 1.47 20.23 2.43
C VAL A 17 1.60 19.68 3.86
N THR A 18 2.73 19.93 4.53
CA THR A 18 3.00 19.43 5.89
C THR A 18 2.04 20.00 6.95
N ALA A 19 1.59 21.24 6.80
CA ALA A 19 0.69 21.87 7.78
C ALA A 19 -0.77 21.36 7.69
N GLN A 20 -1.22 20.93 6.51
CA GLN A 20 -2.54 20.29 6.35
C GLN A 20 -2.55 18.85 6.85
N TYR A 21 -1.43 18.14 6.75
CA TYR A 21 -1.29 16.76 7.21
C TYR A 21 -1.34 16.65 8.73
N GLN A 22 -0.68 17.56 9.46
CA GLN A 22 -0.74 17.61 10.93
C GLN A 22 -2.16 17.94 11.43
N LYS A 23 -2.90 18.80 10.73
CA LYS A 23 -4.28 19.16 11.11
C LYS A 23 -5.30 18.03 10.91
N ALA A 24 -5.02 17.09 10.00
CA ALA A 24 -5.88 15.92 9.77
C ALA A 24 -5.68 14.84 10.85
N GLN A 25 -4.48 14.73 11.43
CA GLN A 25 -4.20 13.78 12.52
C GLN A 25 -4.80 14.22 13.87
N GLU A 26 -4.97 15.52 14.10
CA GLU A 26 -5.55 16.05 15.36
C GLU A 26 -7.07 15.80 15.50
N LYS A 27 -7.74 15.33 14.46
CA LYS A 27 -9.21 15.21 14.41
C LYS A 27 -9.76 13.78 14.34
N ALA A 28 -8.94 12.76 14.36
CA ALA A 28 -9.44 11.40 14.47
C ALA A 28 -9.81 11.12 15.94
N PRO A 29 -11.11 10.93 16.29
CA PRO A 29 -11.46 10.56 17.64
C PRO A 29 -10.79 9.23 17.97
N LEU A 30 -10.00 9.20 19.05
CA LEU A 30 -9.55 7.96 19.65
C LEU A 30 -10.80 7.17 20.05
N VAL A 31 -11.20 6.21 19.24
CA VAL A 31 -12.26 5.29 19.59
C VAL A 31 -11.70 4.41 20.71
N ASN A 32 -12.08 4.67 21.95
CA ASN A 32 -11.83 3.79 23.08
C ASN A 32 -12.57 2.48 22.81
N VAL A 33 -11.85 1.49 22.27
CA VAL A 33 -12.35 0.13 22.14
C VAL A 33 -12.06 -0.57 23.48
N PRO A 34 -13.07 -1.08 24.21
CA PRO A 34 -12.86 -1.77 25.46
C PRO A 34 -11.90 -2.96 25.29
N LEU A 35 -10.94 -3.10 26.20
CA LEU A 35 -9.89 -4.15 26.18
C LEU A 35 -10.45 -5.57 26.17
N GLU A 36 -11.62 -5.78 26.71
CA GLU A 36 -12.34 -7.06 26.72
C GLU A 36 -12.67 -7.62 25.33
N ASN A 37 -12.70 -6.78 24.30
CA ASN A 37 -12.96 -7.21 22.91
C ASN A 37 -11.71 -7.74 22.18
N PHE A 38 -10.54 -7.73 22.81
CA PHE A 38 -9.30 -8.21 22.19
C PHE A 38 -9.08 -9.72 22.35
N ALA A 39 -9.82 -10.39 23.22
CA ALA A 39 -9.64 -11.82 23.52
C ALA A 39 -9.97 -12.78 22.35
N SER A 40 -10.57 -12.27 21.25
CA SER A 40 -10.95 -13.08 20.09
C SER A 40 -10.29 -12.63 18.78
N GLN A 41 -9.19 -11.85 18.85
CA GLN A 41 -8.51 -11.40 17.64
C GLN A 41 -7.70 -12.53 17.00
N GLN A 42 -8.02 -12.86 15.77
CA GLN A 42 -7.19 -13.71 14.94
C GLN A 42 -6.30 -12.84 14.06
N LYS A 43 -4.98 -12.97 14.22
CA LYS A 43 -4.00 -12.31 13.36
C LYS A 43 -3.46 -13.32 12.35
N VAL A 44 -3.57 -13.00 11.07
CA VAL A 44 -3.07 -13.83 9.97
C VAL A 44 -1.97 -13.09 9.25
N LEU A 45 -0.83 -13.74 9.06
CA LEU A 45 0.27 -13.18 8.29
C LEU A 45 -0.11 -13.14 6.80
N PHE A 46 0.02 -11.95 6.20
CA PHE A 46 -0.50 -11.68 4.86
C PHE A 46 0.59 -11.35 3.83
N ASN A 47 1.84 -11.70 4.13
CA ASN A 47 3.04 -11.27 3.42
C ASN A 47 3.31 -12.01 2.10
N PHE A 48 2.73 -13.20 1.89
CA PHE A 48 3.13 -14.09 0.81
C PHE A 48 2.29 -13.93 -0.46
N GLY A 49 2.92 -14.16 -1.63
CA GLY A 49 2.22 -14.27 -2.91
C GLY A 49 1.58 -12.96 -3.39
N TRP A 50 2.25 -11.83 -3.21
CA TRP A 50 1.85 -10.56 -3.79
C TRP A 50 2.29 -10.46 -5.24
N LYS A 51 1.46 -9.88 -6.07
CA LYS A 51 1.81 -9.45 -7.43
C LYS A 51 2.40 -8.05 -7.39
N PHE A 52 3.49 -7.82 -8.11
CA PHE A 52 4.18 -6.54 -8.16
C PHE A 52 4.41 -6.06 -9.59
N GLN A 53 4.18 -4.77 -9.82
CA GLN A 53 4.47 -4.08 -11.08
C GLN A 53 5.10 -2.72 -10.81
N LEU A 54 6.28 -2.48 -11.37
CA LEU A 54 6.89 -1.15 -11.40
C LEU A 54 6.19 -0.28 -12.46
N VAL A 55 5.92 0.98 -12.12
CA VAL A 55 5.40 1.94 -13.11
C VAL A 55 6.54 2.40 -13.99
N THR A 56 6.32 2.34 -15.29
CA THR A 56 7.24 2.78 -16.35
C THR A 56 6.54 3.74 -17.31
N ASN A 57 7.28 4.31 -18.23
CA ASN A 57 6.68 5.18 -19.27
C ASN A 57 5.67 4.42 -20.15
N GLU A 58 5.85 3.13 -20.34
CA GLU A 58 5.01 2.29 -21.18
C GLU A 58 3.66 1.97 -20.50
N ASN A 59 3.62 1.86 -19.17
CA ASN A 59 2.44 1.43 -18.44
C ASN A 59 1.82 2.49 -17.51
N LYS A 60 2.39 3.70 -17.41
CA LYS A 60 1.94 4.77 -16.49
C LYS A 60 0.48 5.22 -16.67
N ASN A 61 -0.14 4.93 -17.81
CA ASN A 61 -1.53 5.25 -18.09
C ASN A 61 -2.49 4.08 -17.76
N THR A 62 -1.99 2.99 -17.22
CA THR A 62 -2.80 1.84 -16.83
C THR A 62 -3.59 2.16 -15.56
N ASP A 63 -4.87 1.82 -15.53
CA ASP A 63 -5.65 1.86 -14.29
C ASP A 63 -5.31 0.65 -13.41
N PHE A 64 -4.21 0.78 -12.67
CA PHE A 64 -3.71 -0.27 -11.79
C PHE A 64 -4.67 -0.60 -10.63
N ALA A 65 -5.58 0.32 -10.28
CA ALA A 65 -6.58 0.10 -9.24
C ALA A 65 -7.77 -0.73 -9.72
N SER A 66 -7.92 -0.91 -11.03
CA SER A 66 -9.04 -1.66 -11.61
C SER A 66 -9.11 -3.10 -11.08
N PRO A 67 -10.25 -3.55 -10.54
CA PRO A 67 -10.40 -4.93 -10.06
C PRO A 67 -10.39 -5.98 -11.16
N VAL A 68 -10.58 -5.55 -12.43
CA VAL A 68 -10.60 -6.43 -13.61
C VAL A 68 -9.30 -6.41 -14.41
N LEU A 69 -8.29 -5.66 -13.92
CA LEU A 69 -6.98 -5.64 -14.54
C LEU A 69 -6.36 -7.04 -14.56
N ASP A 70 -5.88 -7.47 -15.72
CA ASP A 70 -5.08 -8.68 -15.86
C ASP A 70 -3.67 -8.46 -15.27
N ASP A 71 -3.38 -9.12 -14.18
CA ASP A 71 -2.08 -9.09 -13.49
C ASP A 71 -1.29 -10.40 -13.68
N SER A 72 -1.65 -11.23 -14.66
CA SER A 72 -1.00 -12.52 -14.90
C SER A 72 0.49 -12.40 -15.22
N SER A 73 0.89 -11.30 -15.88
CA SER A 73 2.28 -10.99 -16.21
C SER A 73 3.07 -10.34 -15.07
N TRP A 74 2.42 -9.98 -13.96
CA TRP A 74 3.10 -9.32 -12.86
C TRP A 74 4.00 -10.29 -12.10
N ARG A 75 5.13 -9.77 -11.61
CA ARG A 75 6.04 -10.54 -10.77
C ARG A 75 5.37 -10.95 -9.46
N THR A 76 5.47 -12.22 -9.09
CA THR A 76 5.04 -12.69 -7.77
C THR A 76 6.20 -12.60 -6.79
N LEU A 77 5.95 -12.06 -5.61
CA LEU A 77 6.94 -11.89 -4.54
C LEU A 77 6.29 -11.92 -3.16
N ASP A 78 7.12 -11.96 -2.15
CA ASP A 78 6.73 -11.89 -0.74
C ASP A 78 7.17 -10.55 -0.13
N LEU A 79 6.44 -10.08 0.88
CA LEU A 79 6.77 -8.89 1.65
C LEU A 79 7.60 -9.28 2.89
N PRO A 80 8.52 -8.42 3.36
CA PRO A 80 8.79 -7.06 2.88
C PRO A 80 9.55 -7.03 1.56
N HIS A 81 9.30 -6.02 0.73
CA HIS A 81 9.96 -5.82 -0.54
C HIS A 81 10.24 -4.32 -0.75
N ASP A 82 11.42 -3.99 -1.23
CA ASP A 82 11.85 -2.63 -1.56
C ASP A 82 12.22 -2.55 -3.05
N PHE A 83 11.26 -2.13 -3.86
CA PHE A 83 11.47 -2.00 -5.31
C PHE A 83 12.42 -0.85 -5.69
N GLN A 84 12.62 0.14 -4.81
CA GLN A 84 13.58 1.21 -5.05
C GLN A 84 15.02 0.66 -4.98
N PHE A 85 15.28 -0.27 -4.07
CA PHE A 85 16.59 -0.88 -3.95
C PHE A 85 17.00 -1.64 -5.24
N GLU A 86 16.04 -2.22 -5.96
CA GLU A 86 16.27 -2.94 -7.21
C GLU A 86 16.61 -2.02 -8.39
N GLN A 87 16.33 -0.71 -8.30
CA GLN A 87 16.61 0.22 -9.38
C GLN A 87 18.11 0.48 -9.53
N PRO A 88 18.58 0.81 -10.76
CA PRO A 88 19.97 1.19 -10.98
C PRO A 88 20.32 2.47 -10.22
N TRP A 89 21.59 2.65 -9.94
CA TRP A 89 22.11 3.91 -9.41
C TRP A 89 22.01 5.01 -10.47
N THR A 90 21.73 6.23 -10.03
CA THR A 90 21.67 7.39 -10.91
C THR A 90 22.18 8.64 -10.21
N GLU A 91 22.98 9.45 -10.88
CA GLU A 91 23.46 10.73 -10.36
C GLU A 91 22.32 11.69 -10.00
N ASN A 92 21.20 11.60 -10.72
CA ASN A 92 20.00 12.42 -10.50
C ASN A 92 19.14 11.90 -9.32
N GLY A 93 19.49 10.78 -8.70
CA GLY A 93 18.73 10.17 -7.62
C GLY A 93 18.76 10.94 -6.31
N GLY A 94 19.78 11.78 -6.10
CA GLY A 94 20.01 12.55 -4.87
C GLY A 94 20.49 11.69 -3.70
N GLY A 95 21.42 12.25 -2.90
CA GLY A 95 22.07 11.53 -1.79
C GLY A 95 21.11 11.04 -0.71
N ALA A 96 20.04 11.80 -0.41
CA ALA A 96 19.04 11.43 0.58
C ALA A 96 18.28 10.13 0.24
N ARG A 97 18.29 9.71 -1.02
CA ARG A 97 17.69 8.45 -1.51
C ARG A 97 18.75 7.44 -1.92
N GLY A 98 19.99 7.62 -1.47
CA GLY A 98 21.10 6.75 -1.83
C GLY A 98 21.33 6.69 -3.33
N PHE A 99 21.15 7.80 -4.05
CA PHE A 99 21.29 7.90 -5.50
C PHE A 99 20.38 6.94 -6.30
N LYS A 100 19.24 6.53 -5.73
CA LYS A 100 18.22 5.76 -6.43
C LYS A 100 17.20 6.69 -7.09
N PRO A 101 16.63 6.33 -8.26
CA PRO A 101 15.60 7.13 -8.91
C PRO A 101 14.31 7.16 -8.09
N MET A 102 13.52 8.21 -8.28
CA MET A 102 12.12 8.18 -7.82
C MET A 102 11.34 7.24 -8.72
N CYS A 103 10.57 6.34 -8.12
CA CYS A 103 9.76 5.37 -8.83
C CYS A 103 8.46 5.09 -8.07
N GLU A 104 7.51 4.52 -8.79
CA GLU A 104 6.21 4.09 -8.28
C GLU A 104 6.06 2.60 -8.51
N GLY A 105 5.50 1.89 -7.54
CA GLY A 105 5.24 0.47 -7.64
C GLY A 105 3.84 0.11 -7.15
N TRP A 106 3.24 -0.86 -7.80
CA TRP A 106 1.93 -1.38 -7.47
C TRP A 106 2.03 -2.81 -6.98
N TYR A 107 1.36 -3.08 -5.87
CA TYR A 107 1.22 -4.41 -5.30
C TYR A 107 -0.24 -4.82 -5.33
N ARG A 108 -0.50 -6.03 -5.76
CA ARG A 108 -1.86 -6.61 -5.82
C ARG A 108 -1.89 -7.95 -5.12
N LYS A 109 -2.99 -8.21 -4.42
CA LYS A 109 -3.25 -9.52 -3.85
C LYS A 109 -4.73 -9.84 -3.89
N SER A 110 -5.07 -10.96 -4.48
CA SER A 110 -6.41 -11.53 -4.44
C SER A 110 -6.51 -12.56 -3.32
N PHE A 111 -7.58 -12.52 -2.56
CA PHE A 111 -7.80 -13.46 -1.47
C PHE A 111 -9.28 -13.81 -1.33
N PRO A 112 -9.62 -15.04 -0.89
CA PRO A 112 -10.98 -15.41 -0.60
C PRO A 112 -11.46 -14.69 0.67
N THR A 113 -12.74 -14.34 0.73
CA THR A 113 -13.36 -13.91 1.97
C THR A 113 -13.75 -15.13 2.79
N ASP A 114 -13.32 -15.15 4.05
CA ASP A 114 -13.77 -16.17 4.99
C ASP A 114 -15.21 -15.86 5.44
N PRO A 115 -16.18 -16.79 5.32
CA PRO A 115 -17.54 -16.58 5.77
C PRO A 115 -17.64 -16.22 7.26
N SER A 116 -16.66 -16.63 8.07
CA SER A 116 -16.59 -16.31 9.49
C SER A 116 -16.35 -14.83 9.79
N TRP A 117 -15.98 -14.05 8.78
CA TRP A 117 -15.79 -12.59 8.90
C TRP A 117 -17.10 -11.81 8.87
N LYS A 118 -18.22 -12.47 8.52
CA LYS A 118 -19.52 -11.81 8.49
C LYS A 118 -19.86 -11.22 9.87
N GLY A 119 -20.14 -9.93 9.90
CA GLY A 119 -20.41 -9.18 11.13
C GLY A 119 -19.19 -8.84 11.98
N LYS A 120 -17.99 -9.18 11.54
CA LYS A 120 -16.74 -8.85 12.23
C LYS A 120 -16.03 -7.68 11.56
N ARG A 121 -15.22 -6.98 12.33
CA ARG A 121 -14.28 -5.98 11.83
C ARG A 121 -13.04 -6.70 11.29
N VAL A 122 -12.74 -6.50 10.01
CA VAL A 122 -11.50 -6.97 9.38
C VAL A 122 -10.58 -5.78 9.22
N VAL A 123 -9.35 -5.90 9.66
CA VAL A 123 -8.34 -4.84 9.62
C VAL A 123 -7.13 -5.33 8.85
N LEU A 124 -6.60 -4.49 7.97
CA LEU A 124 -5.29 -4.67 7.37
C LEU A 124 -4.29 -3.85 8.18
N ASP A 125 -3.30 -4.55 8.72
CA ASP A 125 -2.24 -3.96 9.52
C ASP A 125 -0.94 -3.94 8.69
N PHE A 126 -0.47 -2.74 8.35
CA PHE A 126 0.78 -2.54 7.63
C PHE A 126 1.86 -2.15 8.64
N GLY A 127 2.87 -3.00 8.80
CA GLY A 127 4.00 -2.75 9.70
C GLY A 127 4.87 -1.56 9.30
N GLY A 128 4.80 -1.14 8.02
CA GLY A 128 5.46 0.05 7.51
C GLY A 128 5.19 0.25 6.03
N ILE A 129 4.98 1.51 5.67
CA ILE A 129 4.92 2.01 4.29
C ILE A 129 5.85 3.21 4.24
N ILE A 130 6.87 3.17 3.37
CA ILE A 130 7.84 4.26 3.26
C ILE A 130 7.28 5.31 2.29
N TYR A 131 7.30 6.57 2.73
CA TYR A 131 6.81 7.77 2.06
C TYR A 131 5.30 7.79 1.87
N LEU A 132 4.80 7.74 0.66
CA LEU A 132 3.39 7.86 0.33
C LEU A 132 2.87 6.53 -0.21
N GLY A 133 1.71 6.13 0.25
CA GLY A 133 1.04 4.94 -0.22
C GLY A 133 -0.47 5.09 -0.22
N ASP A 134 -1.11 4.57 -1.27
CA ASP A 134 -2.55 4.47 -1.39
C ASP A 134 -2.98 3.02 -1.32
N VAL A 135 -4.03 2.73 -0.57
CA VAL A 135 -4.59 1.39 -0.44
C VAL A 135 -5.97 1.34 -1.07
N TYR A 136 -6.17 0.37 -1.95
CA TYR A 136 -7.43 0.16 -2.64
C TYR A 136 -8.01 -1.22 -2.30
N LEU A 137 -9.31 -1.29 -2.15
CA LEU A 137 -10.05 -2.56 -2.01
C LEU A 137 -11.11 -2.64 -3.11
N ASN A 138 -10.97 -3.61 -4.01
CA ASN A 138 -11.86 -3.79 -5.17
C ASN A 138 -12.02 -2.51 -6.01
N GLY A 139 -10.92 -1.81 -6.27
CA GLY A 139 -10.90 -0.56 -7.06
C GLY A 139 -11.27 0.70 -6.28
N THR A 140 -11.74 0.57 -5.04
CA THR A 140 -12.08 1.73 -4.20
C THR A 140 -10.92 2.06 -3.27
N LYS A 141 -10.45 3.31 -3.29
CA LYS A 141 -9.44 3.81 -2.38
C LYS A 141 -10.00 3.86 -0.95
N ILE A 142 -9.33 3.20 -0.01
CA ILE A 142 -9.78 3.08 1.38
C ILE A 142 -8.84 3.74 2.38
N ALA A 143 -7.59 3.97 2.01
CA ALA A 143 -6.60 4.64 2.87
C ALA A 143 -5.50 5.31 2.04
N SER A 144 -4.83 6.28 2.66
CA SER A 144 -3.60 6.93 2.21
C SER A 144 -2.68 7.17 3.40
N THR A 145 -1.37 7.18 3.16
CA THR A 145 -0.36 7.56 4.16
C THR A 145 0.35 8.83 3.75
#